data_fd6fe7b17a48ae31cf83cf67c608cc37
#
_entry.id   fd6fe7b17a48ae31cf83cf67c608cc37
#
_cell.length_a   1.000
_cell.length_b   1.000
_cell.length_c   1.000
_cell.angle_alpha   90.00
_cell.angle_beta   90.00
_cell.angle_gamma   90.00
#
_symmetry.space_group_name_H-M   'P 1'
#
loop_
_entity.id
_entity.type
_entity.pdbx_description
1 polymer ?
#
loop_
_entity_poly.entity_id
_entity_poly.type
_entity_poly.pdbx_seq_one_letter_code
_entity_poly.pdbx_strand_id
1 'polypeptide(L)'
;MYKRQGQVNWQFLTSETSVLRGTVGIAGNLLNTLYIIIITMLIATPVGVGAAVYLNEYAKPGKLVSTIEFATETLAGIPSIIFGLFGMMFFGQTIGFGYSILTGSLTLTLMVLPLITRNTQEALKTVPDSYRHGAVGLGAGKWHTIRTILLPSAMPGIITGVIL
;
A
#
# COMPACT_ATOMS: atom_id res chain seq x y z
N MET A 1 -26.14 19.88 -25.78
CA MET A 1 -24.96 19.39 -25.10
C MET A 1 -25.20 18.07 -24.29
N TYR A 2 -26.23 17.29 -24.64
CA TYR A 2 -26.68 16.08 -23.88
C TYR A 2 -26.86 14.83 -24.74
N LYS A 3 -26.01 14.60 -25.76
CA LYS A 3 -26.09 13.38 -26.61
C LYS A 3 -25.04 12.31 -26.29
N ARG A 4 -24.42 12.35 -25.10
CA ARG A 4 -23.35 11.37 -24.75
C ARG A 4 -23.78 10.24 -23.80
N GLN A 5 -25.00 10.21 -23.30
CA GLN A 5 -25.47 9.18 -22.38
C GLN A 5 -25.81 7.83 -23.04
N GLY A 6 -25.83 7.74 -24.35
CA GLY A 6 -26.09 6.47 -25.07
C GLY A 6 -24.84 5.76 -25.58
N GLN A 7 -23.62 6.21 -25.26
CA GLN A 7 -22.38 5.64 -25.81
C GLN A 7 -21.62 4.74 -24.83
N VAL A 8 -22.14 4.48 -23.62
CA VAL A 8 -21.57 3.48 -22.72
C VAL A 8 -22.08 2.10 -23.16
N ASN A 9 -21.48 1.60 -24.22
CA ASN A 9 -21.74 0.24 -24.73
C ASN A 9 -20.63 -0.70 -24.27
N TRP A 10 -20.90 -2.02 -24.32
CA TRP A 10 -19.90 -3.04 -24.04
C TRP A 10 -18.61 -2.85 -24.85
N GLN A 11 -18.72 -2.37 -26.08
CA GLN A 11 -17.58 -2.00 -26.92
C GLN A 11 -16.74 -0.85 -26.33
N PHE A 12 -17.36 0.15 -25.70
CA PHE A 12 -16.64 1.25 -25.04
C PHE A 12 -15.79 0.75 -23.85
N LEU A 13 -16.27 -0.26 -23.13
CA LEU A 13 -15.55 -0.85 -22.00
C LEU A 13 -14.40 -1.76 -22.44
N THR A 14 -14.52 -2.40 -23.59
CA THR A 14 -13.55 -3.40 -24.08
C THR A 14 -12.62 -2.89 -25.17
N SER A 15 -12.90 -1.72 -25.76
CA SER A 15 -12.05 -1.13 -26.80
C SER A 15 -10.98 -0.21 -26.22
N GLU A 16 -9.86 -0.11 -26.92
CA GLU A 16 -8.83 0.88 -26.65
C GLU A 16 -9.11 2.18 -27.42
N THR A 17 -8.71 3.31 -26.82
CA THR A 17 -8.78 4.59 -27.53
C THR A 17 -7.71 4.63 -28.61
N SER A 18 -8.12 4.63 -29.88
CA SER A 18 -7.23 4.75 -31.02
C SER A 18 -7.70 5.89 -31.92
N VAL A 19 -6.87 6.92 -32.04
CA VAL A 19 -7.11 8.05 -32.94
C VAL A 19 -7.14 7.58 -34.41
N LEU A 20 -6.34 6.59 -34.75
CA LEU A 20 -6.24 6.04 -36.10
C LEU A 20 -7.48 5.22 -36.51
N ARG A 21 -8.13 4.57 -35.55
CA ARG A 21 -9.33 3.75 -35.77
C ARG A 21 -10.62 4.46 -35.43
N GLY A 22 -10.55 5.69 -34.91
CA GLY A 22 -11.71 6.44 -34.43
C GLY A 22 -12.48 5.77 -33.31
N THR A 23 -11.84 4.83 -32.58
CA THR A 23 -12.44 4.14 -31.45
C THR A 23 -12.19 4.90 -30.15
N VAL A 24 -13.24 5.09 -29.36
CA VAL A 24 -13.15 5.67 -28.02
C VAL A 24 -13.46 4.55 -27.03
N GLY A 25 -12.47 4.20 -26.20
CA GLY A 25 -12.63 3.15 -25.20
C GLY A 25 -11.77 3.40 -23.97
N ILE A 26 -12.09 2.73 -22.87
CA ILE A 26 -11.41 2.88 -21.57
C ILE A 26 -10.61 1.65 -21.15
N ALA A 27 -10.61 0.58 -21.96
CA ALA A 27 -9.95 -0.69 -21.61
C ALA A 27 -8.47 -0.51 -21.25
N GLY A 28 -7.71 0.28 -22.03
CA GLY A 28 -6.31 0.55 -21.75
C GLY A 28 -6.09 1.26 -20.42
N ASN A 29 -6.95 2.24 -20.07
CA ASN A 29 -6.86 2.93 -18.79
C ASN A 29 -7.21 2.03 -17.61
N LEU A 30 -8.21 1.14 -17.77
CA LEU A 30 -8.56 0.15 -16.73
C LEU A 30 -7.41 -0.84 -16.48
N LEU A 31 -6.80 -1.34 -17.55
CA LEU A 31 -5.65 -2.23 -17.43
C LEU A 31 -4.45 -1.54 -16.78
N ASN A 32 -4.13 -0.31 -17.18
CA ASN A 32 -3.06 0.47 -16.56
C ASN A 32 -3.31 0.70 -15.06
N THR A 33 -4.54 1.04 -14.69
CA THR A 33 -4.92 1.20 -13.27
C THR A 33 -4.73 -0.10 -12.51
N LEU A 34 -5.16 -1.23 -13.08
CA LEU A 34 -4.99 -2.54 -12.46
C LEU A 34 -3.51 -2.88 -12.26
N TYR A 35 -2.65 -2.66 -13.27
CA TYR A 35 -1.22 -2.87 -13.14
C TYR A 35 -0.58 -2.01 -12.06
N ILE A 36 -0.94 -0.72 -12.02
CA ILE A 36 -0.43 0.20 -10.99
C ILE A 36 -0.83 -0.28 -9.59
N ILE A 37 -2.09 -0.66 -9.37
CA ILE A 37 -2.58 -1.17 -8.10
C ILE A 37 -1.83 -2.43 -7.69
N ILE A 38 -1.72 -3.42 -8.59
CA ILE A 38 -1.03 -4.69 -8.29
C ILE A 38 0.43 -4.45 -7.91
N ILE A 39 1.16 -3.66 -8.69
CA ILE A 39 2.58 -3.39 -8.41
C ILE A 39 2.72 -2.63 -7.09
N THR A 40 1.89 -1.62 -6.86
CA THR A 40 1.89 -0.86 -5.60
C THR A 40 1.66 -1.78 -4.41
N MET A 41 0.65 -2.64 -4.45
CA MET A 41 0.33 -3.55 -3.36
C MET A 41 1.39 -4.63 -3.14
N LEU A 42 1.98 -5.14 -4.21
CA LEU A 42 3.08 -6.11 -4.12
C LEU A 42 4.32 -5.53 -3.42
N ILE A 43 4.56 -4.23 -3.52
CA ILE A 43 5.68 -3.57 -2.86
C ILE A 43 5.27 -3.04 -1.49
N ALA A 44 4.17 -2.29 -1.41
CA ALA A 44 3.75 -1.59 -0.20
C ALA A 44 3.35 -2.56 0.94
N THR A 45 2.63 -3.65 0.62
CA THR A 45 2.13 -4.57 1.64
C THR A 45 3.25 -5.29 2.37
N PRO A 46 4.20 -6.00 1.72
CA PRO A 46 5.25 -6.69 2.45
C PRO A 46 6.18 -5.73 3.20
N VAL A 47 6.49 -4.56 2.62
CA VAL A 47 7.33 -3.55 3.28
C VAL A 47 6.61 -2.93 4.48
N GLY A 48 5.35 -2.52 4.33
CA GLY A 48 4.56 -1.91 5.41
C GLY A 48 4.27 -2.87 6.54
N VAL A 49 3.87 -4.11 6.24
CA VAL A 49 3.65 -5.16 7.25
C VAL A 49 4.96 -5.52 7.95
N GLY A 50 6.06 -5.68 7.22
CA GLY A 50 7.38 -5.95 7.77
C GLY A 50 7.85 -4.83 8.71
N ALA A 51 7.69 -3.57 8.31
CA ALA A 51 8.00 -2.41 9.13
C ALA A 51 7.14 -2.37 10.42
N ALA A 52 5.84 -2.61 10.31
CA ALA A 52 4.93 -2.66 11.45
C ALA A 52 5.30 -3.77 12.45
N VAL A 53 5.58 -4.98 11.96
CA VAL A 53 6.04 -6.10 12.79
C VAL A 53 7.35 -5.74 13.49
N TYR A 54 8.30 -5.15 12.78
CA TYR A 54 9.56 -4.72 13.38
C TYR A 54 9.34 -3.69 14.49
N LEU A 55 8.57 -2.65 14.22
CA LEU A 55 8.30 -1.58 15.19
C LEU A 55 7.52 -2.06 16.40
N ASN A 56 6.56 -2.97 16.22
CA ASN A 56 5.70 -3.44 17.30
C ASN A 56 6.34 -4.56 18.13
N GLU A 57 7.10 -5.46 17.50
CA GLU A 57 7.56 -6.67 18.17
C GLU A 57 9.08 -6.67 18.49
N TYR A 58 9.91 -6.05 17.66
CA TYR A 58 11.36 -6.08 17.79
C TYR A 58 11.96 -4.79 18.35
N ALA A 59 11.42 -3.64 17.97
CA ALA A 59 11.98 -2.38 18.35
C ALA A 59 11.77 -2.10 19.84
N LYS A 60 12.82 -1.68 20.53
CA LYS A 60 12.71 -1.23 21.93
C LYS A 60 12.14 0.19 21.95
N PRO A 61 11.22 0.51 22.87
CA PRO A 61 10.75 1.87 23.05
C PRO A 61 11.93 2.83 23.22
N GLY A 62 11.99 3.86 22.39
CA GLY A 62 13.10 4.80 22.40
C GLY A 62 12.96 5.91 21.36
N LYS A 63 13.91 6.85 21.35
CA LYS A 63 13.89 8.04 20.46
C LYS A 63 13.77 7.66 18.98
N LEU A 64 14.41 6.57 18.55
CA LEU A 64 14.39 6.11 17.17
C LEU A 64 12.99 5.66 16.74
N VAL A 65 12.32 4.85 17.56
CA VAL A 65 10.95 4.39 17.29
C VAL A 65 10.00 5.58 17.23
N SER A 66 10.08 6.47 18.23
CA SER A 66 9.26 7.69 18.27
C SER A 66 9.49 8.59 17.05
N THR A 67 10.73 8.71 16.56
CA THR A 67 11.03 9.48 15.35
C THR A 67 10.42 8.84 14.10
N ILE A 68 10.48 7.50 13.98
CA ILE A 68 9.88 6.78 12.85
C ILE A 68 8.34 6.92 12.88
N GLU A 69 7.73 6.75 14.05
CA GLU A 69 6.27 6.91 14.20
C GLU A 69 5.83 8.34 13.87
N PHE A 70 6.55 9.34 14.38
CA PHE A 70 6.30 10.74 14.04
C PHE A 70 6.45 11.03 12.55
N ALA A 71 7.51 10.50 11.91
CA ALA A 71 7.70 10.65 10.47
C ALA A 71 6.56 9.98 9.67
N THR A 72 6.12 8.79 10.08
CA THR A 72 5.02 8.06 9.46
C THR A 72 3.70 8.83 9.59
N GLU A 73 3.42 9.42 10.75
CA GLU A 73 2.23 10.26 10.97
C GLU A 73 2.27 11.54 10.13
N THR A 74 3.44 12.18 10.06
CA THR A 74 3.63 13.39 9.27
C THR A 74 3.43 13.10 7.79
N LEU A 75 4.00 12.00 7.28
CA LEU A 75 3.83 11.58 5.88
C LEU A 75 2.35 11.28 5.56
N ALA A 76 1.62 10.62 6.46
CA ALA A 76 0.20 10.34 6.26
C ALA A 76 -0.67 11.61 6.19
N GLY A 77 -0.20 12.73 6.74
CA GLY A 77 -0.88 14.04 6.69
C GLY A 77 -0.59 14.87 5.43
N ILE A 78 0.35 14.45 4.58
CA ILE A 78 0.73 15.21 3.38
C ILE A 78 -0.34 15.02 2.29
N PRO A 79 -0.79 16.12 1.63
CA PRO A 79 -1.71 16.03 0.50
C PRO A 79 -1.15 15.19 -0.65
N SER A 80 -1.98 14.32 -1.24
CA SER A 80 -1.59 13.39 -2.32
C SER A 80 -0.95 14.05 -3.54
N ILE A 81 -1.31 15.32 -3.82
CA ILE A 81 -0.72 16.07 -4.93
C ILE A 81 0.79 16.28 -4.75
N ILE A 82 1.26 16.44 -3.52
CA ILE A 82 2.69 16.61 -3.21
C ILE A 82 3.43 15.32 -3.51
N PHE A 83 2.85 14.15 -3.14
CA PHE A 83 3.44 12.86 -3.51
C PHE A 83 3.48 12.68 -5.03
N GLY A 84 2.44 13.09 -5.75
CA GLY A 84 2.42 13.03 -7.21
C GLY A 84 3.51 13.87 -7.86
N LEU A 85 3.69 15.10 -7.42
CA LEU A 85 4.76 15.99 -7.90
C LEU A 85 6.15 15.45 -7.55
N PHE A 86 6.35 15.04 -6.31
CA PHE A 86 7.61 14.44 -5.87
C PHE A 86 7.95 13.19 -6.68
N GLY A 87 6.99 12.27 -6.82
CA GLY A 87 7.20 11.03 -7.55
C GLY A 87 7.53 11.26 -9.02
N MET A 88 6.86 12.22 -9.67
CA MET A 88 7.16 12.59 -11.05
C MET A 88 8.56 13.19 -11.19
N MET A 89 8.97 14.07 -10.29
CA MET A 89 10.30 14.68 -10.33
C MET A 89 11.40 13.68 -9.94
N PHE A 90 11.20 12.92 -8.88
CA PHE A 90 12.22 12.02 -8.36
C PHE A 90 12.32 10.73 -9.19
N PHE A 91 11.24 9.95 -9.31
CA PHE A 91 11.27 8.70 -10.08
C PHE A 91 11.24 8.93 -11.59
N GLY A 92 10.44 9.90 -12.05
CA GLY A 92 10.29 10.17 -13.47
C GLY A 92 11.52 10.84 -14.08
N GLN A 93 11.99 11.94 -13.50
CA GLN A 93 13.06 12.76 -14.07
C GLN A 93 14.43 12.39 -13.50
N THR A 94 14.62 12.33 -12.18
CA THR A 94 15.92 12.13 -11.56
C THR A 94 16.44 10.70 -11.75
N ILE A 95 15.57 9.68 -11.54
CA ILE A 95 15.93 8.28 -11.76
C ILE A 95 15.82 7.92 -13.25
N GLY A 96 15.01 8.65 -14.02
CA GLY A 96 14.91 8.47 -15.46
C GLY A 96 13.87 7.45 -15.92
N PHE A 97 12.91 7.06 -15.05
CA PHE A 97 11.83 6.14 -15.45
C PHE A 97 10.76 6.79 -16.34
N GLY A 98 10.82 8.13 -16.52
CA GLY A 98 9.85 8.89 -17.32
C GLY A 98 8.42 8.77 -16.83
N TYR A 99 7.47 8.99 -17.74
CA TYR A 99 6.04 8.78 -17.50
C TYR A 99 5.71 7.29 -17.69
N SER A 100 5.89 6.50 -16.66
CA SER A 100 5.71 5.05 -16.73
C SER A 100 4.82 4.52 -15.59
N ILE A 101 4.29 3.32 -15.78
CA ILE A 101 3.56 2.57 -14.75
C ILE A 101 4.42 2.43 -13.50
N LEU A 102 5.73 2.23 -13.67
CA LEU A 102 6.67 2.07 -12.57
C LEU A 102 6.76 3.35 -11.72
N THR A 103 6.89 4.52 -12.36
CA THR A 103 6.89 5.82 -11.67
C THR A 103 5.61 6.02 -10.86
N GLY A 104 4.45 5.74 -11.46
CA GLY A 104 3.17 5.82 -10.78
C GLY A 104 3.06 4.86 -9.59
N SER A 105 3.46 3.60 -9.78
CA SER A 105 3.39 2.58 -8.73
C SER A 105 4.32 2.88 -7.56
N LEU A 106 5.54 3.33 -7.80
CA LEU A 106 6.48 3.72 -6.73
C LEU A 106 6.00 4.95 -5.97
N THR A 107 5.42 5.91 -6.68
CA THR A 107 4.83 7.11 -6.06
C THR A 107 3.67 6.74 -5.14
N LEU A 108 2.75 5.90 -5.61
CA LEU A 108 1.64 5.40 -4.81
C LEU A 108 2.13 4.53 -3.65
N THR A 109 3.18 3.73 -3.85
CA THR A 109 3.81 2.96 -2.77
C THR A 109 4.24 3.86 -1.62
N LEU A 110 4.96 4.96 -1.91
CA LEU A 110 5.37 5.91 -0.87
C LEU A 110 4.19 6.52 -0.13
N MET A 111 3.11 6.83 -0.85
CA MET A 111 1.91 7.43 -0.27
C MET A 111 1.15 6.46 0.64
N VAL A 112 1.03 5.19 0.24
CA VAL A 112 0.21 4.18 0.94
C VAL A 112 0.99 3.48 2.06
N LEU A 113 2.33 3.44 1.97
CA LEU A 113 3.20 2.74 2.92
C LEU A 113 3.00 3.16 4.39
N PRO A 114 2.93 4.46 4.75
CA PRO A 114 2.65 4.90 6.11
C PRO A 114 1.32 4.37 6.64
N LEU A 115 0.29 4.39 5.79
CA LEU A 115 -1.06 3.94 6.15
C LEU A 115 -1.10 2.43 6.43
N ILE A 116 -0.51 1.62 5.54
CA ILE A 116 -0.41 0.16 5.73
C ILE A 116 0.37 -0.16 7.01
N THR A 117 1.50 0.54 7.24
CA THR A 117 2.31 0.32 8.44
C THR A 117 1.50 0.59 9.71
N ARG A 118 0.81 1.72 9.76
CA ARG A 118 0.01 2.12 10.93
C ARG A 118 -1.16 1.17 11.17
N ASN A 119 -1.96 0.87 10.15
CA ASN A 119 -3.08 -0.06 10.27
C ASN A 119 -2.61 -1.45 10.71
N THR A 120 -1.46 -1.90 10.23
CA THR A 120 -0.87 -3.17 10.66
C THR A 120 -0.41 -3.13 12.11
N GLN A 121 0.20 -2.03 12.57
CA GLN A 121 0.56 -1.86 13.99
C GLN A 121 -0.68 -1.89 14.89
N GLU A 122 -1.74 -1.20 14.50
CA GLU A 122 -3.00 -1.21 15.23
C GLU A 122 -3.61 -2.62 15.28
N ALA A 123 -3.64 -3.34 14.15
CA ALA A 123 -4.11 -4.73 14.10
C ALA A 123 -3.27 -5.66 15.00
N LEU A 124 -1.96 -5.50 15.06
CA LEU A 124 -1.09 -6.27 15.95
C LEU A 124 -1.32 -5.94 17.44
N LYS A 125 -1.66 -4.70 17.78
CA LYS A 125 -1.98 -4.26 19.14
C LYS A 125 -3.32 -4.81 19.64
N THR A 126 -4.26 -5.17 18.76
CA THR A 126 -5.53 -5.78 19.17
C THR A 126 -5.39 -7.25 19.59
N VAL A 127 -4.27 -7.91 19.25
CA VAL A 127 -4.02 -9.30 19.65
C VAL A 127 -3.70 -9.35 21.15
N PRO A 128 -4.44 -10.14 21.97
CA PRO A 128 -4.23 -10.21 23.40
C PRO A 128 -2.82 -10.66 23.78
N ASP A 129 -2.24 -10.05 24.81
CA ASP A 129 -0.89 -10.40 25.28
C ASP A 129 -0.79 -11.82 25.82
N SER A 130 -1.91 -12.45 26.22
CA SER A 130 -1.97 -13.85 26.61
C SER A 130 -1.42 -14.79 25.52
N TYR A 131 -1.59 -14.44 24.25
CA TYR A 131 -1.04 -15.22 23.13
C TYR A 131 0.49 -15.15 23.10
N ARG A 132 1.06 -13.97 23.38
CA ARG A 132 2.51 -13.78 23.48
C ARG A 132 3.07 -14.54 24.67
N HIS A 133 2.47 -14.38 25.85
CA HIS A 133 2.92 -15.06 27.07
C HIS A 133 2.74 -16.57 27.00
N GLY A 134 1.63 -17.05 26.43
CA GLY A 134 1.40 -18.49 26.24
C GLY A 134 2.43 -19.13 25.31
N ALA A 135 2.77 -18.48 24.21
CA ALA A 135 3.78 -18.95 23.27
C ALA A 135 5.18 -19.04 23.92
N VAL A 136 5.57 -18.00 24.65
CA VAL A 136 6.85 -17.96 25.37
C VAL A 136 6.87 -19.03 26.47
N GLY A 137 5.77 -19.22 27.20
CA GLY A 137 5.65 -20.27 28.23
C GLY A 137 5.82 -21.68 27.68
N LEU A 138 5.45 -21.92 26.41
CA LEU A 138 5.67 -23.17 25.69
C LEU A 138 7.06 -23.27 25.04
N GLY A 139 7.95 -22.29 25.28
CA GLY A 139 9.30 -22.25 24.72
C GLY A 139 9.40 -21.82 23.26
N ALA A 140 8.34 -21.23 22.70
CA ALA A 140 8.37 -20.75 21.31
C ALA A 140 9.33 -19.56 21.15
N GLY A 141 10.17 -19.60 20.14
CA GLY A 141 11.02 -18.47 19.77
C GLY A 141 10.21 -17.29 19.22
N LYS A 142 10.73 -16.07 19.34
CA LYS A 142 10.06 -14.83 18.97
C LYS A 142 9.54 -14.82 17.51
N TRP A 143 10.38 -15.22 16.57
CA TRP A 143 9.99 -15.33 15.17
C TRP A 143 8.86 -16.34 14.92
N HIS A 144 8.91 -17.48 15.60
CA HIS A 144 7.87 -18.50 15.52
C HIS A 144 6.53 -17.95 16.04
N THR A 145 6.54 -17.29 17.20
CA THR A 145 5.36 -16.65 17.79
C THR A 145 4.74 -15.63 16.83
N ILE A 146 5.57 -14.78 16.22
CA ILE A 146 5.08 -13.75 15.26
C ILE A 146 4.43 -14.41 14.06
N ARG A 147 5.13 -15.33 13.41
CA ARG A 147 4.67 -15.92 12.14
C ARG A 147 3.47 -16.84 12.31
N THR A 148 3.42 -17.61 13.41
CA THR A 148 2.43 -18.69 13.59
C THR A 148 1.21 -18.25 14.40
N ILE A 149 1.37 -17.25 15.26
CA ILE A 149 0.32 -16.84 16.20
C ILE A 149 -0.11 -15.39 15.95
N LEU A 150 0.80 -14.43 16.03
CA LEU A 150 0.43 -13.01 16.00
C LEU A 150 -0.04 -12.55 14.61
N LEU A 151 0.73 -12.85 13.57
CA LEU A 151 0.36 -12.46 12.19
C LEU A 151 -0.97 -13.08 11.74
N PRO A 152 -1.21 -14.39 11.90
CA PRO A 152 -2.51 -14.98 11.56
C PRO A 152 -3.67 -14.41 12.39
N SER A 153 -3.45 -14.13 13.67
CA SER A 153 -4.47 -13.53 14.54
C SER A 153 -4.79 -12.08 14.17
N ALA A 154 -3.80 -11.31 13.72
CA ALA A 154 -3.96 -9.93 13.26
C ALA A 154 -4.43 -9.83 11.78
N MET A 155 -4.39 -10.93 11.03
CA MET A 155 -4.67 -10.94 9.58
C MET A 155 -5.98 -10.26 9.18
N PRO A 156 -7.12 -10.48 9.87
CA PRO A 156 -8.37 -9.79 9.52
C PRO A 156 -8.24 -8.27 9.56
N GLY A 157 -7.57 -7.73 10.59
CA GLY A 157 -7.31 -6.30 10.72
C GLY A 157 -6.32 -5.79 9.67
N ILE A 158 -5.28 -6.55 9.36
CA ILE A 158 -4.29 -6.21 8.33
C ILE A 158 -4.97 -6.15 6.96
N ILE A 159 -5.75 -7.16 6.59
CA ILE A 159 -6.48 -7.20 5.32
C ILE A 159 -7.43 -6.02 5.20
N THR A 160 -8.19 -5.73 6.26
CA THR A 160 -9.08 -4.55 6.27
C THR A 160 -8.30 -3.26 6.04
N GLY A 161 -7.15 -3.10 6.70
CA GLY A 161 -6.30 -1.91 6.53
C GLY A 161 -5.60 -1.80 5.18
N VAL A 162 -5.48 -2.89 4.43
CA VAL A 162 -4.93 -2.92 3.05
C VAL A 162 -6.02 -2.62 2.01
N ILE A 163 -7.28 -2.98 2.31
CA ILE A 163 -8.42 -2.74 1.40
C ILE A 163 -8.91 -1.29 1.47
N LEU A 164 -8.81 -0.63 2.62
CA LEU A 164 -9.19 0.77 2.85
C LEU A 164 -8.23 1.73 2.14
#